data_a6e281cd7cb629102736c056a1c46ebd
#
_entry.id   a6e281cd7cb629102736c056a1c46ebd
#
_cell.length_a   1.000
_cell.length_b   1.000
_cell.length_c   1.000
_cell.angle_alpha   90.00
_cell.angle_beta   90.00
_cell.angle_gamma   90.00
#
_symmetry.space_group_name_H-M   'P 1'
#
loop_
_entity.id
_entity.type
_entity.pdbx_description
1 polymer ?
#
loop_
_entity_poly.entity_id
_entity_poly.type
_entity_poly.pdbx_seq_one_letter_code
_entity_poly.pdbx_strand_id
1 'polypeptide(L)'
;YGTKFSFASDKSSQVYHSLREHDWSISNSYSKLDEYVYDLYTGFSKSFSDNLSVNASLTGEYYKHKEIDYWSLFPMMEITYRAHPSHILQLSVSSDKTYPSYWEMQNTVSYLNGYTEIQGNPDLRPSRLYSAQLNYILKNKYIFTLYANYIDNNFNQLPYQSSERLVLIYKTLNFDYSSKLGLNVMIPFKAGSVLDSRLTLNGYYD
;
A
#
# COMPACT_ATOMS: atom_id res chain seq x y z
N TYR A 1 -6.06 22.26 9.12
CA TYR A 1 -4.64 22.20 8.75
C TYR A 1 -3.80 21.80 9.96
N GLY A 2 -2.63 21.24 9.70
CA GLY A 2 -1.70 20.87 10.75
C GLY A 2 -0.40 20.33 10.19
N THR A 3 0.51 20.01 11.12
CA THR A 3 1.80 19.39 10.83
C THR A 3 2.00 18.19 11.73
N LYS A 4 2.73 17.20 11.27
CA LYS A 4 3.15 16.05 12.05
C LYS A 4 4.63 15.78 11.78
N PHE A 5 5.36 15.49 12.82
CA PHE A 5 6.73 14.99 12.74
C PHE A 5 6.80 13.62 13.38
N SER A 6 7.46 12.69 12.71
CA SER A 6 7.74 11.36 13.24
C SER A 6 9.21 11.03 13.05
N PHE A 7 9.80 10.45 14.06
CA PHE A 7 11.16 9.92 14.04
C PHE A 7 11.12 8.49 14.56
N ALA A 8 11.78 7.60 13.82
CA ALA A 8 11.97 6.21 14.25
C ALA A 8 13.44 5.83 14.12
N SER A 9 13.93 5.05 15.05
CA SER A 9 15.30 4.50 15.04
C SER A 9 15.23 3.04 15.41
N ASP A 10 15.72 2.18 14.54
CA ASP A 10 15.88 0.74 14.78
C ASP A 10 17.36 0.38 14.85
N LYS A 11 17.71 -0.48 15.79
CA LYS A 11 19.05 -1.04 15.94
C LYS A 11 18.93 -2.55 16.07
N SER A 12 19.56 -3.27 15.17
CA SER A 12 19.58 -4.72 15.22
C SER A 12 20.98 -5.26 15.10
N SER A 13 21.23 -6.40 15.73
CA SER A 13 22.47 -7.16 15.59
C SER A 13 22.13 -8.64 15.40
N GLN A 14 22.84 -9.29 14.52
CA GLN A 14 22.72 -10.72 14.28
C GLN A 14 24.10 -11.35 14.37
N VAL A 15 24.15 -12.48 15.05
CA VAL A 15 25.36 -13.28 15.21
C VAL A 15 25.06 -14.68 14.68
N TYR A 16 25.80 -15.09 13.66
CA TYR A 16 25.70 -16.44 13.12
C TYR A 16 26.94 -17.23 13.50
N HIS A 17 26.70 -18.42 14.03
CA HIS A 17 27.73 -19.44 14.26
C HIS A 17 27.54 -20.51 13.19
N SER A 18 28.52 -20.70 12.32
CA SER A 18 28.51 -21.79 11.35
C SER A 18 29.67 -22.71 11.55
N LEU A 19 29.40 -24.01 11.48
CA LEU A 19 30.43 -25.04 11.51
C LEU A 19 30.69 -25.51 10.07
N ARG A 20 31.94 -25.29 9.56
CA ARG A 20 32.37 -25.82 8.29
C ARG A 20 33.63 -26.66 8.52
N GLU A 21 33.62 -27.91 8.04
CA GLU A 21 34.78 -28.79 8.05
C GLU A 21 35.54 -28.86 9.40
N HIS A 22 34.83 -28.88 10.54
CA HIS A 22 35.31 -28.87 11.91
C HIS A 22 35.80 -27.51 12.44
N ASP A 23 35.61 -26.41 11.67
CA ASP A 23 35.95 -25.07 12.14
C ASP A 23 34.71 -24.22 12.36
N TRP A 24 34.65 -23.52 13.49
CA TRP A 24 33.57 -22.56 13.82
C TRP A 24 33.88 -21.19 13.22
N SER A 25 32.99 -20.68 12.40
CA SER A 25 33.04 -19.29 11.98
C SER A 25 31.92 -18.49 12.62
N ILE A 26 32.22 -17.25 13.03
CA ILE A 26 31.25 -16.30 13.60
C ILE A 26 31.12 -15.16 12.62
N SER A 27 29.90 -14.90 12.18
CA SER A 27 29.55 -13.75 11.36
C SER A 27 28.64 -12.81 12.16
N ASN A 28 29.09 -11.58 12.35
CA ASN A 28 28.34 -10.53 13.04
C ASN A 28 27.81 -9.52 12.03
N SER A 29 26.52 -9.22 12.09
CA SER A 29 25.90 -8.14 11.33
C SER A 29 25.27 -7.15 12.29
N TYR A 30 25.52 -5.87 12.08
CA TYR A 30 24.91 -4.77 12.82
C TYR A 30 24.21 -3.83 11.81
N SER A 31 22.98 -3.46 12.12
CA SER A 31 22.22 -2.51 11.33
C SER A 31 21.65 -1.43 12.25
N LYS A 32 21.76 -0.17 11.83
CA LYS A 32 21.10 0.98 12.42
C LYS A 32 20.30 1.69 11.32
N LEU A 33 19.02 1.88 11.55
CA LEU A 33 18.09 2.54 10.63
C LEU A 33 17.46 3.72 11.35
N ASP A 34 17.67 4.92 10.83
CA ASP A 34 17.03 6.15 11.31
C ASP A 34 16.08 6.66 10.20
N GLU A 35 14.85 6.97 10.56
CA GLU A 35 13.78 7.38 9.65
C GLU A 35 13.13 8.66 10.16
N TYR A 36 12.92 9.62 9.25
CA TYR A 36 12.30 10.91 9.52
C TYR A 36 11.13 11.13 8.57
N VAL A 37 9.99 11.51 9.12
CA VAL A 37 8.78 11.83 8.35
C VAL A 37 8.23 13.17 8.82
N TYR A 38 8.03 14.08 7.87
CA TYR A 38 7.40 15.39 8.09
C TYR A 38 6.16 15.48 7.22
N ASP A 39 5.00 15.63 7.86
CA ASP A 39 3.72 15.85 7.19
C ASP A 39 3.25 17.28 7.36
N LEU A 40 2.79 17.88 6.28
CA LEU A 40 2.01 19.10 6.26
C LEU A 40 0.66 18.78 5.63
N TYR A 41 -0.43 19.03 6.33
CA TYR A 41 -1.76 18.71 5.81
C TYR A 41 -2.76 19.85 5.95
N THR A 42 -3.65 19.93 4.98
CA THR A 42 -4.78 20.84 4.97
C THR A 42 -6.00 20.17 4.39
N GLY A 43 -7.19 20.64 4.75
CA GLY A 43 -8.43 20.11 4.22
C GLY A 43 -9.63 20.97 4.58
N PHE A 44 -10.72 20.69 3.93
CA PHE A 44 -12.03 21.28 4.20
C PHE A 44 -13.14 20.27 4.04
N SER A 45 -14.26 20.53 4.70
CA SER A 45 -15.51 19.78 4.55
C SER A 45 -16.65 20.80 4.43
N LYS A 46 -17.46 20.69 3.39
CA LYS A 46 -18.56 21.62 3.13
C LYS A 46 -19.72 20.96 2.41
N SER A 47 -20.93 21.21 2.91
CA SER A 47 -22.17 21.00 2.17
C SER A 47 -22.53 22.28 1.42
N PHE A 48 -22.47 22.23 0.10
CA PHE A 48 -22.81 23.36 -0.78
C PHE A 48 -24.32 23.51 -0.97
N SER A 49 -25.04 22.40 -0.84
CA SER A 49 -26.50 22.33 -0.85
C SER A 49 -26.94 21.03 -0.16
N ASP A 50 -28.24 20.81 -0.01
CA ASP A 50 -28.82 19.54 0.49
C ASP A 50 -28.48 18.36 -0.42
N ASN A 51 -28.08 18.64 -1.66
CA ASN A 51 -27.78 17.65 -2.67
C ASN A 51 -26.28 17.46 -2.95
N LEU A 52 -25.41 18.37 -2.49
CA LEU A 52 -23.98 18.34 -2.81
C LEU A 52 -23.14 18.55 -1.55
N SER A 53 -22.36 17.55 -1.19
CA SER A 53 -21.33 17.63 -0.15
C SER A 53 -19.95 17.28 -0.71
N VAL A 54 -18.96 18.01 -0.26
CA VAL A 54 -17.53 17.83 -0.62
C VAL A 54 -16.71 17.81 0.63
N ASN A 55 -15.84 16.79 0.73
CA ASN A 55 -14.82 16.66 1.74
C ASN A 55 -13.50 16.46 1.02
N ALA A 56 -12.50 17.28 1.28
CA ALA A 56 -11.20 17.17 0.61
C ALA A 56 -10.06 17.52 1.56
N SER A 57 -8.97 16.78 1.44
CA SER A 57 -7.72 17.07 2.13
C SER A 57 -6.51 16.73 1.26
N LEU A 58 -5.40 17.37 1.57
CA LEU A 58 -4.11 17.13 0.94
C LEU A 58 -3.04 17.08 2.02
N THR A 59 -2.26 16.01 2.00
CA THR A 59 -1.06 15.87 2.84
C THR A 59 0.17 15.89 1.94
N GLY A 60 1.12 16.78 2.24
CA GLY A 60 2.47 16.74 1.70
C GLY A 60 3.39 16.11 2.72
N GLU A 61 4.10 15.08 2.32
CA GLU A 61 5.04 14.35 3.17
C GLU A 61 6.44 14.48 2.64
N TYR A 62 7.38 14.82 3.52
CA TYR A 62 8.81 14.65 3.30
C TYR A 62 9.29 13.43 4.09
N TYR A 63 9.77 12.42 3.36
CA TYR A 63 10.36 11.20 3.91
C TYR A 63 11.87 11.22 3.74
N LYS A 64 12.61 10.85 4.79
CA LYS A 64 14.06 10.69 4.73
C LYS A 64 14.51 9.45 5.50
N HIS A 65 15.30 8.62 4.81
CA HIS A 65 15.95 7.44 5.35
C HIS A 65 17.31 7.25 4.69
N LYS A 66 18.40 7.33 5.42
CA LYS A 66 19.78 7.32 4.90
C LYS A 66 19.98 8.37 3.78
N GLU A 67 20.38 7.92 2.59
CA GLU A 67 20.55 8.74 1.38
C GLU A 67 19.26 8.88 0.56
N ILE A 68 18.18 8.22 0.98
CA ILE A 68 16.88 8.27 0.30
C ILE A 68 16.07 9.39 0.92
N ASP A 69 15.73 10.39 0.12
CA ASP A 69 14.80 11.43 0.50
C ASP A 69 13.92 11.84 -0.68
N TYR A 70 12.65 12.14 -0.39
CA TYR A 70 11.69 12.59 -1.40
C TYR A 70 10.43 13.20 -0.79
N TRP A 71 9.75 13.99 -1.62
CA TRP A 71 8.42 14.49 -1.32
C TRP A 71 7.34 13.60 -1.96
N SER A 72 6.25 13.43 -1.25
CA SER A 72 5.04 12.75 -1.74
C SER A 72 3.80 13.58 -1.43
N LEU A 73 2.78 13.46 -2.29
CA LEU A 73 1.49 14.10 -2.09
C LEU A 73 0.42 13.02 -1.93
N PHE A 74 -0.39 13.18 -0.89
CA PHE A 74 -1.48 12.26 -0.56
C PHE A 74 -2.81 13.01 -0.60
N PRO A 75 -3.47 13.07 -1.77
CA PRO A 75 -4.81 13.63 -1.88
C PRO A 75 -5.85 12.68 -1.28
N MET A 76 -6.88 13.27 -0.66
CA MET A 76 -8.11 12.60 -0.27
C MET A 76 -9.29 13.49 -0.65
N MET A 77 -10.30 12.93 -1.30
CA MET A 77 -11.49 13.67 -1.69
C MET A 77 -12.71 12.75 -1.69
N GLU A 78 -13.82 13.24 -1.15
CA GLU A 78 -15.11 12.60 -1.22
C GLU A 78 -16.14 13.62 -1.70
N ILE A 79 -16.87 13.28 -2.75
CA ILE A 79 -17.97 14.07 -3.29
C ILE A 79 -19.20 13.21 -3.29
N THR A 80 -20.27 13.66 -2.66
CA THR A 80 -21.58 13.04 -2.76
C THR A 80 -22.53 14.01 -3.43
N TYR A 81 -23.11 13.57 -4.55
CA TYR A 81 -24.10 14.33 -5.30
C TYR A 81 -25.39 13.53 -5.45
N ARG A 82 -26.48 14.07 -4.91
CA ARG A 82 -27.83 13.52 -4.99
C ARG A 82 -28.63 14.26 -6.06
N ALA A 83 -28.52 13.83 -7.32
CA ALA A 83 -29.26 14.44 -8.42
C ALA A 83 -30.81 14.30 -8.24
N HIS A 84 -31.22 13.20 -7.61
CA HIS A 84 -32.60 12.89 -7.24
C HIS A 84 -32.58 11.91 -6.05
N PRO A 85 -33.64 11.79 -5.23
CA PRO A 85 -33.64 10.79 -4.14
C PRO A 85 -33.33 9.35 -4.56
N SER A 86 -33.57 9.03 -5.86
CA SER A 86 -33.27 7.73 -6.44
C SER A 86 -31.94 7.66 -7.20
N HIS A 87 -31.17 8.74 -7.28
CA HIS A 87 -29.93 8.84 -8.08
C HIS A 87 -28.83 9.52 -7.26
N ILE A 88 -27.88 8.73 -6.78
CA ILE A 88 -26.76 9.22 -5.97
C ILE A 88 -25.47 8.88 -6.70
N LEU A 89 -24.60 9.87 -6.83
CA LEU A 89 -23.22 9.72 -7.31
C LEU A 89 -22.28 10.00 -6.13
N GLN A 90 -21.34 9.11 -5.92
CA GLN A 90 -20.29 9.25 -4.92
C GLN A 90 -18.94 9.05 -5.58
N LEU A 91 -18.13 10.09 -5.59
CA LEU A 91 -16.73 10.01 -6.01
C LEU A 91 -15.87 10.01 -4.76
N SER A 92 -14.99 9.01 -4.64
CA SER A 92 -13.97 8.92 -3.60
C SER A 92 -12.61 8.84 -4.27
N VAL A 93 -11.70 9.69 -3.84
CA VAL A 93 -10.27 9.61 -4.16
C VAL A 93 -9.55 9.48 -2.83
N SER A 94 -8.67 8.52 -2.72
CA SER A 94 -7.86 8.30 -1.53
C SER A 94 -6.43 7.95 -1.90
N SER A 95 -5.54 8.22 -1.00
CA SER A 95 -4.15 7.81 -1.12
C SER A 95 -3.63 7.31 0.21
N ASP A 96 -2.72 6.36 0.16
CA ASP A 96 -2.11 5.73 1.31
C ASP A 96 -0.66 5.37 1.01
N LYS A 97 0.09 5.05 2.04
CA LYS A 97 1.50 4.66 1.98
C LYS A 97 1.75 3.43 2.83
N THR A 98 2.66 2.59 2.35
CA THR A 98 3.14 1.42 3.07
C THR A 98 4.65 1.49 3.16
N TYR A 99 5.17 1.49 4.38
CA TYR A 99 6.60 1.44 4.62
C TYR A 99 7.08 -0.01 4.65
N PRO A 100 8.26 -0.31 4.07
CA PRO A 100 8.90 -1.60 4.30
C PRO A 100 9.19 -1.79 5.78
N SER A 101 9.16 -3.01 6.25
CA SER A 101 9.55 -3.32 7.63
C SER A 101 11.06 -3.17 7.81
N TYR A 102 11.49 -2.86 9.03
CA TYR A 102 12.92 -2.65 9.30
C TYR A 102 13.77 -3.88 9.01
N TRP A 103 13.24 -5.08 9.22
CA TRP A 103 13.96 -6.31 8.88
C TRP A 103 14.18 -6.48 7.36
N GLU A 104 13.24 -5.98 6.53
CA GLU A 104 13.39 -5.98 5.05
C GLU A 104 14.46 -5.00 4.59
N MET A 105 14.62 -3.87 5.30
CA MET A 105 15.60 -2.82 5.00
C MET A 105 16.98 -3.06 5.62
N GLN A 106 17.17 -4.09 6.43
CA GLN A 106 18.47 -4.42 7.00
C GLN A 106 19.42 -4.97 5.93
N ASN A 107 20.71 -4.64 6.04
CA ASN A 107 21.75 -5.26 5.22
C ASN A 107 22.23 -6.58 5.87
N THR A 108 21.32 -7.52 6.02
CA THR A 108 21.56 -8.79 6.70
C THR A 108 21.11 -9.97 5.86
N VAL A 109 21.73 -11.12 6.10
CA VAL A 109 21.36 -12.40 5.50
C VAL A 109 20.93 -13.34 6.60
N SER A 110 19.73 -13.87 6.49
CA SER A 110 19.19 -14.91 7.38
C SER A 110 19.14 -16.25 6.64
N TYR A 111 19.67 -17.29 7.24
CA TYR A 111 19.69 -18.62 6.64
C TYR A 111 18.51 -19.44 7.15
N LEU A 112 17.62 -19.86 6.23
CA LEU A 112 16.53 -20.78 6.55
C LEU A 112 17.03 -22.24 6.58
N ASN A 113 17.94 -22.57 5.69
CA ASN A 113 18.63 -23.85 5.61
C ASN A 113 19.90 -23.71 4.76
N GLY A 114 20.60 -24.82 4.47
CA GLY A 114 21.83 -24.81 3.68
C GLY A 114 21.70 -24.33 2.22
N TYR A 115 20.45 -24.21 1.70
CA TYR A 115 20.16 -23.87 0.31
C TYR A 115 19.18 -22.70 0.18
N THR A 116 18.80 -22.05 1.28
CA THR A 116 17.78 -20.98 1.26
C THR A 116 18.18 -19.85 2.20
N GLU A 117 18.21 -18.65 1.65
CA GLU A 117 18.56 -17.41 2.35
C GLU A 117 17.43 -16.39 2.22
N ILE A 118 17.26 -15.56 3.25
CA ILE A 118 16.49 -14.31 3.18
C ILE A 118 17.49 -13.17 3.28
N GLN A 119 17.47 -12.28 2.29
CA GLN A 119 18.32 -11.10 2.25
C GLN A 119 17.49 -9.84 2.41
N GLY A 120 17.92 -8.96 3.29
CA GLY A 120 17.35 -7.62 3.37
C GLY A 120 17.79 -6.74 2.19
N ASN A 121 17.11 -5.63 2.00
CA ASN A 121 17.37 -4.66 0.95
C ASN A 121 17.34 -3.23 1.51
N PRO A 122 18.52 -2.63 1.81
CA PRO A 122 18.62 -1.28 2.36
C PRO A 122 18.11 -0.16 1.44
N ASP A 123 17.92 -0.47 0.15
CA ASP A 123 17.49 0.50 -0.88
C ASP A 123 15.97 0.50 -1.10
N LEU A 124 15.23 -0.25 -0.27
CA LEU A 124 13.77 -0.29 -0.34
C LEU A 124 13.17 1.09 -0.09
N ARG A 125 12.20 1.42 -0.94
CA ARG A 125 11.41 2.65 -0.86
C ARG A 125 9.98 2.32 -0.44
N PRO A 126 9.33 3.19 0.35
CA PRO A 126 7.92 3.05 0.63
C PRO A 126 7.06 3.05 -0.63
N SER A 127 6.01 2.26 -0.60
CA SER A 127 4.99 2.17 -1.64
C SER A 127 3.90 3.22 -1.41
N ARG A 128 3.36 3.78 -2.50
CA ARG A 128 2.27 4.76 -2.48
C ARG A 128 1.10 4.24 -3.28
N LEU A 129 -0.05 4.14 -2.64
CA LEU A 129 -1.31 3.75 -3.26
C LEU A 129 -2.14 5.00 -3.55
N TYR A 130 -2.65 5.11 -4.76
CA TYR A 130 -3.66 6.08 -5.17
C TYR A 130 -4.89 5.32 -5.68
N SER A 131 -6.03 5.61 -5.10
CA SER A 131 -7.30 4.95 -5.42
C SER A 131 -8.34 5.98 -5.81
N ALA A 132 -9.09 5.70 -6.86
CA ALA A 132 -10.26 6.48 -7.25
C ALA A 132 -11.44 5.53 -7.43
N GLN A 133 -12.60 5.89 -6.91
CA GLN A 133 -13.82 5.10 -6.99
C GLN A 133 -15.01 6.00 -7.26
N LEU A 134 -15.80 5.64 -8.26
CA LEU A 134 -17.08 6.27 -8.57
C LEU A 134 -18.20 5.27 -8.37
N ASN A 135 -19.09 5.55 -7.42
CA ASN A 135 -20.29 4.78 -7.19
C ASN A 135 -21.49 5.52 -7.77
N TYR A 136 -22.26 4.84 -8.58
CA TYR A 136 -23.61 5.26 -8.95
C TYR A 136 -24.62 4.36 -8.27
N ILE A 137 -25.47 4.94 -7.42
CA ILE A 137 -26.48 4.24 -6.66
C ILE A 137 -27.85 4.63 -7.23
N LEU A 138 -28.53 3.64 -7.81
CA LEU A 138 -29.87 3.79 -8.41
C LEU A 138 -30.95 3.22 -7.50
N LYS A 139 -31.96 4.02 -7.20
CA LYS A 139 -33.12 3.66 -6.36
C LYS A 139 -32.72 3.12 -4.98
N ASN A 140 -31.59 3.58 -4.42
CA ASN A 140 -31.00 3.08 -3.17
C ASN A 140 -30.85 1.54 -3.13
N LYS A 141 -30.69 0.91 -4.29
CA LYS A 141 -30.76 -0.54 -4.43
C LYS A 141 -29.70 -1.11 -5.35
N TYR A 142 -29.51 -0.54 -6.53
CA TYR A 142 -28.54 -1.00 -7.53
C TYR A 142 -27.28 -0.17 -7.39
N ILE A 143 -26.13 -0.81 -7.36
CA ILE A 143 -24.84 -0.12 -7.22
C ILE A 143 -23.94 -0.49 -8.38
N PHE A 144 -23.44 0.54 -9.04
CA PHE A 144 -22.43 0.45 -10.11
C PHE A 144 -21.18 1.16 -9.62
N THR A 145 -20.09 0.45 -9.52
CA THR A 145 -18.83 0.97 -9.03
C THR A 145 -17.77 0.86 -10.11
N LEU A 146 -17.21 1.99 -10.54
CA LEU A 146 -15.97 2.05 -11.31
C LEU A 146 -14.84 2.40 -10.36
N TYR A 147 -13.72 1.67 -10.43
CA TYR A 147 -12.58 1.94 -9.58
C TYR A 147 -11.26 1.85 -10.36
N ALA A 148 -10.30 2.64 -9.93
CA ALA A 148 -8.94 2.62 -10.43
C ALA A 148 -7.98 2.68 -9.24
N ASN A 149 -6.98 1.81 -9.25
CA ASN A 149 -5.88 1.80 -8.27
C ASN A 149 -4.56 1.93 -9.02
N TYR A 150 -3.67 2.73 -8.46
CA TYR A 150 -2.29 2.87 -8.93
C TYR A 150 -1.36 2.78 -7.73
N ILE A 151 -0.41 1.87 -7.78
CA ILE A 151 0.59 1.67 -6.75
C ILE A 151 1.95 2.02 -7.35
N ASP A 152 2.59 3.02 -6.79
CA ASP A 152 3.94 3.44 -7.15
C ASP A 152 4.96 2.82 -6.17
N ASN A 153 6.12 2.42 -6.66
CA ASN A 153 7.15 1.73 -5.91
C ASN A 153 6.62 0.50 -5.13
N ASN A 154 5.70 -0.24 -5.73
CA ASN A 154 5.21 -1.46 -5.10
C ASN A 154 6.38 -2.37 -4.73
N PHE A 155 6.38 -2.97 -3.55
CA PHE A 155 7.45 -3.89 -3.14
C PHE A 155 6.90 -5.26 -2.77
N ASN A 156 7.66 -6.29 -3.14
CA ASN A 156 7.29 -7.66 -2.89
C ASN A 156 8.54 -8.52 -2.67
N GLN A 157 8.42 -9.53 -1.82
CA GLN A 157 9.46 -10.52 -1.64
C GLN A 157 9.39 -11.57 -2.76
N LEU A 158 10.48 -11.71 -3.50
CA LEU A 158 10.59 -12.69 -4.58
C LEU A 158 11.73 -13.67 -4.32
N PRO A 159 11.53 -14.95 -4.65
CA PRO A 159 12.59 -15.93 -4.71
C PRO A 159 13.35 -15.83 -6.05
N TYR A 160 14.67 -15.92 -6.00
CA TYR A 160 15.50 -16.10 -7.18
C TYR A 160 16.69 -17.03 -6.90
N GLN A 161 17.14 -17.73 -7.92
CA GLN A 161 18.32 -18.59 -7.84
C GLN A 161 19.58 -17.72 -7.88
N SER A 162 20.50 -17.93 -6.94
CA SER A 162 21.84 -17.32 -7.01
C SER A 162 22.58 -17.77 -8.27
N SER A 163 23.24 -16.83 -8.94
CA SER A 163 24.11 -17.14 -10.09
C SER A 163 25.46 -17.76 -9.69
N GLU A 164 25.87 -17.58 -8.42
CA GLU A 164 27.19 -17.97 -7.93
C GLU A 164 27.17 -19.25 -7.09
N ARG A 165 26.02 -19.56 -6.49
CA ARG A 165 25.87 -20.66 -5.53
C ARG A 165 24.53 -21.39 -5.75
N LEU A 166 24.48 -22.66 -5.38
CA LEU A 166 23.22 -23.41 -5.37
C LEU A 166 22.37 -23.01 -4.16
N VAL A 167 21.86 -21.77 -4.18
CA VAL A 167 21.08 -21.17 -3.10
C VAL A 167 19.90 -20.42 -3.67
N LEU A 168 18.72 -20.63 -3.09
CA LEU A 168 17.52 -19.87 -3.34
C LEU A 168 17.52 -18.64 -2.40
N ILE A 169 17.40 -17.44 -2.97
CA ILE A 169 17.42 -16.18 -2.23
C ILE A 169 16.03 -15.56 -2.27
N TYR A 170 15.50 -15.25 -1.10
CA TYR A 170 14.30 -14.42 -0.95
C TYR A 170 14.74 -12.99 -0.64
N LYS A 171 14.36 -12.04 -1.49
CA LYS A 171 14.66 -10.62 -1.29
C LYS A 171 13.47 -9.77 -1.68
N THR A 172 13.17 -8.77 -0.86
CA THR A 172 12.15 -7.77 -1.17
C THR A 172 12.73 -6.73 -2.13
N LEU A 173 12.04 -6.48 -3.23
CA LEU A 173 12.42 -5.54 -4.29
C LEU A 173 11.27 -4.60 -4.58
N ASN A 174 11.60 -3.36 -4.97
CA ASN A 174 10.59 -2.43 -5.52
C ASN A 174 10.38 -2.71 -7.00
N PHE A 175 9.13 -2.52 -7.44
CA PHE A 175 8.69 -2.51 -8.82
C PHE A 175 8.20 -1.09 -9.14
N ASP A 176 8.38 -0.63 -10.36
CA ASP A 176 8.09 0.73 -10.75
C ASP A 176 6.64 1.11 -10.43
N TYR A 177 5.68 0.32 -10.91
CA TYR A 177 4.28 0.53 -10.60
C TYR A 177 3.43 -0.74 -10.80
N SER A 178 2.22 -0.68 -10.26
CA SER A 178 1.13 -1.62 -10.55
C SER A 178 -0.16 -0.81 -10.70
N SER A 179 -0.99 -1.14 -11.67
CA SER A 179 -2.26 -0.44 -11.89
C SER A 179 -3.40 -1.43 -12.08
N LYS A 180 -4.58 -1.07 -11.61
CA LYS A 180 -5.80 -1.86 -11.75
C LYS A 180 -6.98 -0.96 -12.04
N LEU A 181 -7.73 -1.26 -13.10
CA LEU A 181 -9.01 -0.63 -13.43
C LEU A 181 -10.12 -1.68 -13.36
N GLY A 182 -11.22 -1.40 -12.67
CA GLY A 182 -12.28 -2.38 -12.53
C GLY A 182 -13.67 -1.81 -12.44
N LEU A 183 -14.64 -2.67 -12.73
CA LEU A 183 -16.06 -2.43 -12.63
C LEU A 183 -16.69 -3.48 -11.73
N ASN A 184 -17.52 -3.02 -10.80
CA ASN A 184 -18.35 -3.88 -9.96
C ASN A 184 -19.81 -3.46 -10.14
N VAL A 185 -20.70 -4.43 -10.35
CA VAL A 185 -22.15 -4.21 -10.48
C VAL A 185 -22.86 -5.08 -9.46
N MET A 186 -23.67 -4.48 -8.62
CA MET A 186 -24.48 -5.14 -7.62
C MET A 186 -25.96 -4.96 -7.89
N ILE A 187 -26.66 -6.08 -8.09
CA ILE A 187 -28.09 -6.14 -8.42
C ILE A 187 -28.79 -7.01 -7.38
N PRO A 188 -29.46 -6.45 -6.36
CA PRO A 188 -30.31 -7.23 -5.48
C PRO A 188 -31.62 -7.56 -6.17
N PHE A 189 -32.12 -8.78 -5.98
CA PHE A 189 -33.41 -9.23 -6.52
C PHE A 189 -34.10 -10.14 -5.52
N LYS A 190 -35.44 -10.21 -5.67
CA LYS A 190 -36.29 -11.11 -4.89
C LYS A 190 -36.78 -12.22 -5.80
N ALA A 191 -36.66 -13.48 -5.36
CA ALA A 191 -37.28 -14.62 -6.00
C ALA A 191 -38.45 -15.12 -5.14
N GLY A 192 -39.64 -14.75 -5.53
CA GLY A 192 -40.85 -14.99 -4.75
C GLY A 192 -40.92 -14.12 -3.46
N SER A 193 -41.62 -14.59 -2.45
CA SER A 193 -41.75 -13.93 -1.16
C SER A 193 -40.71 -14.42 -0.12
N VAL A 194 -39.93 -15.42 -0.47
CA VAL A 194 -39.09 -16.17 0.51
C VAL A 194 -37.62 -15.92 0.33
N LEU A 195 -37.11 -15.60 -0.87
CA LEU A 195 -35.69 -15.48 -1.16
C LEU A 195 -35.32 -14.06 -1.55
N ASP A 196 -34.54 -13.40 -0.70
CA ASP A 196 -33.79 -12.19 -1.01
C ASP A 196 -32.38 -12.56 -1.45
N SER A 197 -32.01 -12.21 -2.68
CA SER A 197 -30.74 -12.56 -3.30
C SER A 197 -30.03 -11.35 -3.87
N ARG A 198 -28.71 -11.50 -4.10
CA ARG A 198 -27.87 -10.46 -4.69
C ARG A 198 -26.98 -11.08 -5.75
N LEU A 199 -27.00 -10.53 -6.95
CA LEU A 199 -26.04 -10.79 -8.01
C LEU A 199 -24.92 -9.76 -7.93
N THR A 200 -23.68 -10.21 -7.91
CA THR A 200 -22.49 -9.35 -7.99
C THR A 200 -21.65 -9.78 -9.19
N LEU A 201 -21.39 -8.83 -10.08
CA LEU A 201 -20.50 -9.02 -11.24
C LEU A 201 -19.28 -8.14 -11.05
N ASN A 202 -18.09 -8.73 -11.21
CA ASN A 202 -16.82 -8.05 -11.12
C ASN A 202 -16.03 -8.28 -12.41
N GLY A 203 -15.47 -7.21 -12.97
CA GLY A 203 -14.51 -7.26 -14.06
C GLY A 203 -13.39 -6.29 -13.78
N TYR A 204 -12.16 -6.67 -14.12
CA TYR A 204 -11.00 -5.79 -13.96
C TYR A 204 -9.93 -6.08 -15.00
N TYR A 205 -9.08 -5.10 -15.19
CA TYR A 205 -7.86 -5.13 -16.00
C TYR A 205 -6.70 -4.66 -15.12
N ASP A 206 -5.60 -5.43 -15.11
CA ASP A 206 -4.34 -5.17 -14.40
C ASP A 206 -3.25 -4.74 -15.36
#